data_a1f4c3db31dc87115716f81fe5b8c750
#
_entry.id   a1f4c3db31dc87115716f81fe5b8c750
#
_cell.length_a   1.000
_cell.length_b   1.000
_cell.length_c   1.000
_cell.angle_alpha   90.00
_cell.angle_beta   90.00
_cell.angle_gamma   90.00
#
_symmetry.space_group_name_H-M   'P 1'
#
loop_
_entity.id
_entity.type
_entity.pdbx_description
1 polymer ?
#
loop_
_entity_poly.entity_id
_entity_poly.type
_entity_poly.pdbx_seq_one_letter_code
_entity_poly.pdbx_strand_id
1 'polypeptide(L)'
;MSDAPVLITGGAGFIGSHLADALLANGHSVRILDNLSAGKRSNLPLDNPRLELIVGDVADAALVKRAAQGCQAVVHLAAVASVQASVDDPVLTHQSNFIGTLNVCEAMREAGIKRVIFASSAAVYGNNGEGEAITEDTTKAPLTPYASDKLASEYYLDFYRRQHGLEPVIFRFFNIFGPRQDPSSPYSGVISIFAERLQNGLPISVFGDGEQTRDFFYVGDLLKLLLQALSRENAIEGAINVGLNQTTSLNELLSALADVVGKKPGVTYQAPRSGDIKHSRASNQRLLEHFSLDAPTPLKRGLELLMGR
;
A
#
# COMPACT_ATOMS: atom_id res chain seq x y z
N MET A 1 -22.53 15.90 5.76
CA MET A 1 -21.16 15.35 5.86
C MET A 1 -20.33 16.36 6.61
N SER A 2 -19.40 15.94 7.46
CA SER A 2 -18.52 16.86 8.19
C SER A 2 -17.57 17.53 7.18
N ASP A 3 -17.39 18.86 7.26
CA ASP A 3 -16.40 19.60 6.46
C ASP A 3 -14.95 19.32 6.90
N ALA A 4 -14.78 18.55 7.98
CA ALA A 4 -13.47 18.19 8.53
C ALA A 4 -12.69 17.32 7.54
N PRO A 5 -11.41 17.61 7.30
CA PRO A 5 -10.62 16.88 6.32
C PRO A 5 -10.28 15.45 6.77
N VAL A 6 -10.04 14.56 5.80
CA VAL A 6 -9.34 13.31 6.01
C VAL A 6 -7.84 13.57 5.86
N LEU A 7 -7.05 13.22 6.87
CA LEU A 7 -5.59 13.28 6.79
C LEU A 7 -5.06 12.03 6.08
N ILE A 8 -4.27 12.24 5.02
CA ILE A 8 -3.54 11.16 4.33
C ILE A 8 -2.04 11.41 4.54
N THR A 9 -1.37 10.57 5.30
CA THR A 9 0.10 10.59 5.34
C THR A 9 0.64 9.78 4.17
N GLY A 10 1.69 10.23 3.51
CA GLY A 10 2.15 9.63 2.25
C GLY A 10 1.19 9.88 1.08
N GLY A 11 0.44 10.99 1.16
CA GLY A 11 -0.63 11.30 0.22
C GLY A 11 -0.17 11.73 -1.17
N ALA A 12 1.09 12.14 -1.36
CA ALA A 12 1.67 12.45 -2.67
C ALA A 12 2.25 11.21 -3.37
N GLY A 13 2.26 10.06 -2.70
CA GLY A 13 2.70 8.77 -3.24
C GLY A 13 1.68 8.10 -4.16
N PHE A 14 1.97 6.87 -4.57
CA PHE A 14 1.15 6.06 -5.47
C PHE A 14 -0.30 5.90 -4.97
N ILE A 15 -0.51 5.18 -3.87
CA ILE A 15 -1.86 4.90 -3.35
C ILE A 15 -2.51 6.17 -2.81
N GLY A 16 -1.75 6.99 -2.08
CA GLY A 16 -2.26 8.19 -1.41
C GLY A 16 -2.83 9.23 -2.36
N SER A 17 -2.18 9.44 -3.51
CA SER A 17 -2.65 10.41 -4.51
C SER A 17 -3.94 9.97 -5.21
N HIS A 18 -4.10 8.68 -5.48
CA HIS A 18 -5.36 8.14 -5.98
C HIS A 18 -6.49 8.26 -4.96
N LEU A 19 -6.18 8.02 -3.67
CA LEU A 19 -7.17 8.19 -2.60
C LEU A 19 -7.57 9.67 -2.44
N ALA A 20 -6.62 10.60 -2.55
CA ALA A 20 -6.91 12.03 -2.52
C ALA A 20 -7.90 12.42 -3.64
N ASP A 21 -7.65 11.98 -4.88
CA ASP A 21 -8.57 12.21 -6.00
C ASP A 21 -9.96 11.63 -5.72
N ALA A 22 -10.03 10.39 -5.24
CA ALA A 22 -11.30 9.72 -4.95
C ALA A 22 -12.10 10.44 -3.84
N LEU A 23 -11.44 10.88 -2.77
CA LEU A 23 -12.07 11.63 -1.67
C LEU A 23 -12.58 12.99 -2.16
N LEU A 24 -11.77 13.73 -2.91
CA LEU A 24 -12.16 15.04 -3.47
C LEU A 24 -13.35 14.89 -4.42
N ALA A 25 -13.37 13.86 -5.27
CA ALA A 25 -14.49 13.56 -6.18
C ALA A 25 -15.78 13.23 -5.40
N ASN A 26 -15.67 12.61 -4.22
CA ASN A 26 -16.80 12.35 -3.32
C ASN A 26 -17.17 13.53 -2.41
N GLY A 27 -16.56 14.71 -2.62
CA GLY A 27 -16.92 15.93 -1.90
C GLY A 27 -16.22 16.13 -0.55
N HIS A 28 -15.27 15.27 -0.18
CA HIS A 28 -14.51 15.41 1.06
C HIS A 28 -13.40 16.46 0.93
N SER A 29 -13.05 17.09 2.06
CA SER A 29 -11.82 17.85 2.20
C SER A 29 -10.67 16.88 2.55
N VAL A 30 -9.48 17.14 1.99
CA VAL A 30 -8.29 16.26 2.14
C VAL A 30 -7.12 17.11 2.64
N ARG A 31 -6.44 16.61 3.66
CA ARG A 31 -5.14 17.11 4.10
C ARG A 31 -4.08 16.05 3.86
N ILE A 32 -2.97 16.43 3.26
CA ILE A 32 -1.85 15.53 2.95
C ILE A 32 -0.65 15.94 3.80
N LEU A 33 -0.01 14.97 4.45
CA LEU A 33 1.32 15.09 5.03
C LEU A 33 2.26 14.16 4.28
N ASP A 34 3.25 14.73 3.60
CA ASP A 34 4.20 13.98 2.77
C ASP A 34 5.56 14.69 2.75
N ASN A 35 6.66 13.95 2.92
CA ASN A 35 8.01 14.52 2.86
C ASN A 35 8.56 14.61 1.42
N LEU A 36 7.79 14.12 0.44
CA LEU A 36 8.13 14.10 -0.98
C LEU A 36 9.40 13.30 -1.33
N SER A 37 9.80 12.37 -0.47
CA SER A 37 10.96 11.49 -0.74
C SER A 37 10.68 10.49 -1.87
N ALA A 38 9.44 10.01 -1.98
CA ALA A 38 8.95 9.16 -3.05
C ALA A 38 7.70 9.73 -3.73
N GLY A 39 6.91 10.50 -2.98
CA GLY A 39 5.73 11.21 -3.47
C GLY A 39 6.10 12.38 -4.39
N LYS A 40 5.20 12.72 -5.31
CA LYS A 40 5.39 13.80 -6.28
C LYS A 40 4.27 14.83 -6.16
N ARG A 41 4.59 16.13 -6.10
CA ARG A 41 3.58 17.21 -6.13
C ARG A 41 2.67 17.12 -7.36
N SER A 42 3.22 16.66 -8.49
CA SER A 42 2.49 16.49 -9.75
C SER A 42 1.40 15.41 -9.70
N ASN A 43 1.39 14.56 -8.68
CA ASN A 43 0.33 13.59 -8.46
C ASN A 43 -0.94 14.20 -7.83
N LEU A 44 -0.87 15.46 -7.38
CA LEU A 44 -1.91 16.10 -6.57
C LEU A 44 -2.56 17.26 -7.33
N PRO A 45 -3.90 17.42 -7.27
CA PRO A 45 -4.61 18.58 -7.80
C PRO A 45 -4.50 19.76 -6.82
N LEU A 46 -3.31 20.40 -6.78
CA LEU A 46 -2.97 21.46 -5.82
C LEU A 46 -3.78 22.74 -5.99
N ASP A 47 -4.49 22.92 -7.09
CA ASP A 47 -5.43 24.00 -7.38
C ASP A 47 -6.83 23.74 -6.77
N ASN A 48 -7.10 22.54 -6.25
CA ASN A 48 -8.37 22.23 -5.61
C ASN A 48 -8.43 22.86 -4.19
N PRO A 49 -9.42 23.74 -3.91
CA PRO A 49 -9.50 24.45 -2.62
C PRO A 49 -9.80 23.53 -1.42
N ARG A 50 -10.20 22.28 -1.65
CA ARG A 50 -10.44 21.28 -0.60
C ARG A 50 -9.24 20.39 -0.34
N LEU A 51 -8.07 20.64 -1.00
CA LEU A 51 -6.84 19.93 -0.75
C LEU A 51 -5.80 20.85 -0.10
N GLU A 52 -5.29 20.42 1.05
CA GLU A 52 -4.17 21.04 1.74
C GLU A 52 -2.96 20.11 1.72
N LEU A 53 -1.81 20.60 1.26
CA LEU A 53 -0.54 19.87 1.30
C LEU A 53 0.38 20.46 2.36
N ILE A 54 0.72 19.65 3.35
CA ILE A 54 1.76 19.93 4.36
C ILE A 54 2.99 19.11 3.96
N VAL A 55 4.10 19.78 3.65
CA VAL A 55 5.37 19.11 3.34
C VAL A 55 6.15 18.89 4.62
N GLY A 56 6.42 17.62 4.93
CA GLY A 56 7.21 17.23 6.09
C GLY A 56 7.11 15.74 6.42
N ASP A 57 7.89 15.33 7.42
CA ASP A 57 8.06 13.93 7.78
C ASP A 57 7.15 13.49 8.93
N VAL A 58 6.63 12.27 8.86
CA VAL A 58 5.84 11.67 9.95
C VAL A 58 6.66 11.37 11.20
N ALA A 59 7.99 11.37 11.09
CA ALA A 59 8.89 11.28 12.23
C ALA A 59 8.90 12.57 13.10
N ASP A 60 8.45 13.71 12.56
CA ASP A 60 8.26 14.95 13.33
C ASP A 60 6.90 14.93 14.06
N ALA A 61 6.93 14.57 15.34
CA ALA A 61 5.73 14.47 16.18
C ALA A 61 4.94 15.79 16.25
N ALA A 62 5.64 16.95 16.31
CA ALA A 62 4.97 18.24 16.39
C ALA A 62 4.23 18.58 15.09
N LEU A 63 4.84 18.23 13.96
CA LEU A 63 4.22 18.41 12.65
C LEU A 63 3.00 17.49 12.48
N VAL A 64 3.11 16.20 12.85
CA VAL A 64 1.99 15.26 12.79
C VAL A 64 0.82 15.73 13.64
N LYS A 65 1.08 16.21 14.86
CA LYS A 65 0.04 16.82 15.73
C LYS A 65 -0.68 17.98 15.04
N ARG A 66 0.07 18.91 14.43
CA ARG A 66 -0.55 20.03 13.70
C ARG A 66 -1.35 19.52 12.49
N ALA A 67 -0.83 18.55 11.75
CA ALA A 67 -1.51 18.00 10.60
C ALA A 67 -2.82 17.25 10.97
N ALA A 68 -2.89 16.62 12.13
CA ALA A 68 -4.06 15.89 12.59
C ALA A 68 -5.18 16.82 13.14
N GLN A 69 -4.86 18.05 13.55
CA GLN A 69 -5.84 18.93 14.15
C GLN A 69 -7.05 19.20 13.24
N GLY A 70 -8.25 18.99 13.77
CA GLY A 70 -9.51 19.20 13.07
C GLY A 70 -9.83 18.16 11.99
N CYS A 71 -9.03 17.11 11.85
CA CYS A 71 -9.34 16.01 10.93
C CYS A 71 -10.37 15.03 11.54
N GLN A 72 -11.17 14.39 10.68
CA GLN A 72 -12.17 13.41 11.09
C GLN A 72 -11.63 11.97 11.10
N ALA A 73 -10.62 11.70 10.29
CA ALA A 73 -10.01 10.38 10.16
C ALA A 73 -8.57 10.50 9.63
N VAL A 74 -7.78 9.45 9.79
CA VAL A 74 -6.43 9.35 9.24
C VAL A 74 -6.30 8.11 8.36
N VAL A 75 -5.70 8.26 7.17
CA VAL A 75 -5.22 7.15 6.34
C VAL A 75 -3.70 7.21 6.34
N HIS A 76 -3.08 6.27 7.05
CA HIS A 76 -1.63 6.25 7.27
C HIS A 76 -0.94 5.35 6.25
N LEU A 77 -0.41 5.98 5.17
CA LEU A 77 0.29 5.31 4.07
C LEU A 77 1.78 5.67 4.03
N ALA A 78 2.21 6.71 4.78
CA ALA A 78 3.61 7.12 4.82
C ALA A 78 4.48 5.98 5.34
N ALA A 79 5.49 5.61 4.57
CA ALA A 79 6.47 4.60 4.93
C ALA A 79 7.65 4.62 3.96
N VAL A 80 8.81 4.17 4.41
CA VAL A 80 9.84 3.61 3.54
C VAL A 80 9.31 2.24 3.09
N ALA A 81 8.66 2.18 1.92
CA ALA A 81 7.92 1.00 1.47
C ALA A 81 8.79 -0.09 0.82
N SER A 82 10.08 0.20 0.63
CA SER A 82 11.03 -0.73 0.04
C SER A 82 11.62 -1.67 1.09
N VAL A 83 11.45 -2.97 0.87
CA VAL A 83 12.07 -4.02 1.68
C VAL A 83 13.60 -3.88 1.67
N GLN A 84 14.20 -3.70 0.50
CA GLN A 84 15.66 -3.58 0.38
C GLN A 84 16.19 -2.28 1.02
N ALA A 85 15.52 -1.14 0.80
CA ALA A 85 15.91 0.11 1.46
C ALA A 85 15.91 -0.01 2.99
N SER A 86 15.02 -0.83 3.54
CA SER A 86 14.99 -1.10 4.98
C SER A 86 16.18 -1.92 5.48
N VAL A 87 16.77 -2.74 4.62
CA VAL A 87 18.00 -3.49 4.92
C VAL A 87 19.21 -2.56 4.82
N ASP A 88 19.20 -1.67 3.82
CA ASP A 88 20.30 -0.73 3.58
C ASP A 88 20.37 0.36 4.67
N ASP A 89 19.21 0.86 5.12
CA ASP A 89 19.11 1.84 6.22
C ASP A 89 17.95 1.48 7.18
N PRO A 90 18.20 0.58 8.14
CA PRO A 90 17.18 0.16 9.10
C PRO A 90 16.78 1.27 10.09
N VAL A 91 17.69 2.20 10.40
CA VAL A 91 17.40 3.29 11.34
C VAL A 91 16.42 4.29 10.75
N LEU A 92 16.68 4.77 9.52
CA LEU A 92 15.78 5.65 8.80
C LEU A 92 14.41 4.99 8.60
N THR A 93 14.41 3.69 8.23
CA THR A 93 13.18 2.92 8.08
C THR A 93 12.38 2.89 9.37
N HIS A 94 13.00 2.58 10.50
CA HIS A 94 12.35 2.54 11.80
C HIS A 94 11.76 3.91 12.20
N GLN A 95 12.50 4.99 11.98
CA GLN A 95 12.02 6.35 12.25
C GLN A 95 10.75 6.67 11.44
N SER A 96 10.75 6.36 10.15
CA SER A 96 9.59 6.65 9.30
C SER A 96 8.43 5.67 9.55
N ASN A 97 8.71 4.36 9.66
CA ASN A 97 7.66 3.34 9.63
C ASN A 97 7.03 3.11 11.01
N PHE A 98 7.85 2.97 12.04
CA PHE A 98 7.36 2.67 13.39
C PHE A 98 7.15 3.94 14.23
N ILE A 99 8.17 4.79 14.36
CA ILE A 99 8.04 6.04 15.12
C ILE A 99 7.01 6.95 14.47
N GLY A 100 7.00 7.05 13.13
CA GLY A 100 5.95 7.77 12.39
C GLY A 100 4.55 7.27 12.72
N THR A 101 4.35 5.94 12.82
CA THR A 101 3.06 5.35 13.23
C THR A 101 2.69 5.73 14.67
N LEU A 102 3.63 5.68 15.59
CA LEU A 102 3.39 6.12 16.98
C LEU A 102 3.00 7.60 17.05
N ASN A 103 3.69 8.46 16.30
CA ASN A 103 3.36 9.90 16.24
C ASN A 103 1.93 10.11 15.72
N VAL A 104 1.51 9.35 14.72
CA VAL A 104 0.13 9.39 14.22
C VAL A 104 -0.87 8.96 15.30
N CYS A 105 -0.62 7.84 16.00
CA CYS A 105 -1.49 7.37 17.07
C CYS A 105 -1.62 8.40 18.21
N GLU A 106 -0.52 9.00 18.64
CA GLU A 106 -0.52 10.03 19.69
C GLU A 106 -1.23 11.31 19.24
N ALA A 107 -0.99 11.76 18.00
CA ALA A 107 -1.68 12.93 17.45
C ALA A 107 -3.20 12.70 17.38
N MET A 108 -3.62 11.51 16.96
CA MET A 108 -5.04 11.13 16.91
C MET A 108 -5.66 11.08 18.32
N ARG A 109 -4.97 10.46 19.29
CA ARG A 109 -5.42 10.41 20.69
C ARG A 109 -5.63 11.82 21.26
N GLU A 110 -4.68 12.74 21.04
CA GLU A 110 -4.77 14.12 21.52
C GLU A 110 -5.85 14.92 20.80
N ALA A 111 -6.06 14.69 19.50
CA ALA A 111 -7.08 15.38 18.71
C ALA A 111 -8.48 14.75 18.81
N GLY A 112 -8.64 13.64 19.53
CA GLY A 112 -9.91 12.92 19.67
C GLY A 112 -10.37 12.20 18.38
N ILE A 113 -9.45 11.96 17.43
CA ILE A 113 -9.74 11.24 16.19
C ILE A 113 -9.71 9.72 16.47
N LYS A 114 -10.75 9.01 16.08
CA LYS A 114 -10.85 7.57 16.33
C LYS A 114 -10.45 6.73 15.13
N ARG A 115 -10.97 7.07 13.94
CA ARG A 115 -10.80 6.25 12.73
C ARG A 115 -9.39 6.39 12.14
N VAL A 116 -8.67 5.26 12.06
CA VAL A 116 -7.41 5.15 11.33
C VAL A 116 -7.43 3.96 10.38
N ILE A 117 -6.99 4.17 9.14
CA ILE A 117 -6.71 3.11 8.19
C ILE A 117 -5.19 3.01 8.06
N PHE A 118 -4.65 1.82 8.28
CA PHE A 118 -3.22 1.56 8.27
C PHE A 118 -2.82 0.60 7.16
N ALA A 119 -1.86 1.02 6.35
CA ALA A 119 -1.23 0.19 5.34
C ALA A 119 -0.14 -0.70 5.97
N SER A 120 -0.52 -1.92 6.36
CA SER A 120 0.41 -3.00 6.67
C SER A 120 0.79 -3.76 5.38
N SER A 121 1.47 -4.88 5.49
CA SER A 121 2.05 -5.60 4.37
C SER A 121 2.01 -7.11 4.56
N ALA A 122 1.88 -7.86 3.45
CA ALA A 122 2.08 -9.30 3.43
C ALA A 122 3.51 -9.72 3.87
N ALA A 123 4.47 -8.81 3.84
CA ALA A 123 5.85 -9.06 4.30
C ALA A 123 5.93 -9.50 5.78
N VAL A 124 4.92 -9.21 6.59
CA VAL A 124 4.85 -9.65 8.01
C VAL A 124 4.83 -11.17 8.16
N TYR A 125 4.42 -11.91 7.13
CA TYR A 125 4.38 -13.36 7.14
C TYR A 125 5.73 -14.01 6.86
N GLY A 126 6.67 -13.28 6.24
CA GLY A 126 7.94 -13.83 5.81
C GLY A 126 7.73 -14.93 4.76
N ASN A 127 8.37 -16.08 4.97
CA ASN A 127 8.27 -17.26 4.08
C ASN A 127 7.15 -18.22 4.51
N ASN A 128 6.31 -17.85 5.48
CA ASN A 128 5.21 -18.71 5.90
C ASN A 128 4.04 -18.66 4.90
N GLY A 129 3.41 -19.80 4.67
CA GLY A 129 2.29 -19.94 3.74
C GLY A 129 2.70 -20.24 2.30
N GLU A 130 3.92 -20.69 2.06
CA GLU A 130 4.36 -21.12 0.73
C GLU A 130 3.50 -22.30 0.24
N GLY A 131 2.89 -22.14 -0.95
CA GLY A 131 2.04 -23.15 -1.57
C GLY A 131 0.57 -23.13 -1.17
N GLU A 132 0.19 -22.46 -0.08
CA GLU A 132 -1.19 -22.31 0.38
C GLU A 132 -1.64 -20.85 0.38
N ALA A 133 -2.95 -20.62 0.51
CA ALA A 133 -3.47 -19.26 0.69
C ALA A 133 -3.13 -18.78 2.11
N ILE A 134 -2.41 -17.66 2.20
CA ILE A 134 -2.03 -17.04 3.46
C ILE A 134 -3.25 -16.43 4.11
N THR A 135 -3.64 -16.94 5.28
CA THR A 135 -4.70 -16.35 6.12
C THR A 135 -4.12 -15.36 7.12
N GLU A 136 -4.97 -14.58 7.77
CA GLU A 136 -4.53 -13.66 8.82
C GLU A 136 -3.99 -14.38 10.06
N ASP A 137 -4.32 -15.66 10.24
CA ASP A 137 -3.83 -16.51 11.34
C ASP A 137 -2.48 -17.17 11.03
N THR A 138 -2.05 -17.17 9.77
CA THR A 138 -0.71 -17.65 9.39
C THR A 138 0.36 -16.99 10.27
N THR A 139 1.29 -17.78 10.78
CA THR A 139 2.37 -17.33 11.67
C THR A 139 3.15 -16.18 11.03
N LYS A 140 3.33 -15.11 11.80
CA LYS A 140 4.10 -13.92 11.39
C LYS A 140 5.58 -14.19 11.67
N ALA A 141 6.42 -14.04 10.66
CA ALA A 141 7.86 -14.23 10.75
C ALA A 141 8.58 -13.19 9.87
N PRO A 142 8.54 -11.89 10.27
CA PRO A 142 9.12 -10.81 9.48
C PRO A 142 10.62 -11.04 9.28
N LEU A 143 11.08 -10.91 8.03
CA LEU A 143 12.48 -11.19 7.65
C LEU A 143 13.31 -9.90 7.48
N THR A 144 12.68 -8.74 7.56
CA THR A 144 13.34 -7.45 7.29
C THR A 144 12.88 -6.37 8.26
N PRO A 145 13.67 -5.29 8.46
CA PRO A 145 13.25 -4.15 9.27
C PRO A 145 11.89 -3.59 8.87
N TYR A 146 11.63 -3.42 7.57
CA TYR A 146 10.32 -3.02 7.05
C TYR A 146 9.18 -3.89 7.57
N ALA A 147 9.32 -5.21 7.45
CA ALA A 147 8.28 -6.15 7.87
C ALA A 147 8.09 -6.16 9.40
N SER A 148 9.19 -6.05 10.15
CA SER A 148 9.19 -5.98 11.61
C SER A 148 8.48 -4.71 12.09
N ASP A 149 8.75 -3.56 11.47
CA ASP A 149 8.11 -2.29 11.82
C ASP A 149 6.62 -2.29 11.48
N LYS A 150 6.22 -2.88 10.35
CA LYS A 150 4.80 -3.05 10.01
C LYS A 150 4.08 -3.91 11.04
N LEU A 151 4.66 -5.04 11.44
CA LEU A 151 4.07 -5.93 12.46
C LEU A 151 4.00 -5.26 13.83
N ALA A 152 5.07 -4.58 14.25
CA ALA A 152 5.09 -3.82 15.50
C ALA A 152 4.00 -2.74 15.49
N SER A 153 3.83 -2.04 14.39
CA SER A 153 2.78 -1.02 14.22
C SER A 153 1.37 -1.61 14.37
N GLU A 154 1.12 -2.82 13.86
CA GLU A 154 -0.17 -3.51 14.06
C GLU A 154 -0.45 -3.76 15.55
N TYR A 155 0.55 -4.22 16.32
CA TYR A 155 0.41 -4.45 17.77
C TYR A 155 0.16 -3.15 18.53
N TYR A 156 0.80 -2.06 18.14
CA TYR A 156 0.55 -0.75 18.78
C TYR A 156 -0.82 -0.19 18.43
N LEU A 157 -1.27 -0.31 17.19
CA LEU A 157 -2.63 0.07 16.81
C LEU A 157 -3.69 -0.71 17.59
N ASP A 158 -3.47 -2.01 17.84
CA ASP A 158 -4.36 -2.80 18.70
C ASP A 158 -4.28 -2.36 20.17
N PHE A 159 -3.09 -2.00 20.68
CA PHE A 159 -2.95 -1.38 21.98
C PHE A 159 -3.76 -0.08 22.08
N TYR A 160 -3.63 0.84 21.10
CA TYR A 160 -4.39 2.09 21.08
C TYR A 160 -5.90 1.86 20.93
N ARG A 161 -6.32 0.84 20.21
CA ARG A 161 -7.72 0.40 20.14
C ARG A 161 -8.25 0.07 21.53
N ARG A 162 -7.55 -0.79 22.26
CA ARG A 162 -7.98 -1.29 23.58
C ARG A 162 -7.90 -0.23 24.69
N GLN A 163 -6.86 0.60 24.68
CA GLN A 163 -6.58 1.54 25.77
C GLN A 163 -7.12 2.95 25.52
N HIS A 164 -7.22 3.37 24.27
CA HIS A 164 -7.56 4.74 23.92
C HIS A 164 -8.77 4.87 22.99
N GLY A 165 -9.41 3.77 22.64
CA GLY A 165 -10.63 3.77 21.83
C GLY A 165 -10.42 4.20 20.39
N LEU A 166 -9.19 4.04 19.83
CA LEU A 166 -8.98 4.14 18.41
C LEU A 166 -9.72 3.02 17.68
N GLU A 167 -10.08 3.28 16.43
CA GLU A 167 -10.81 2.35 15.57
C GLU A 167 -9.97 2.03 14.33
N PRO A 168 -8.88 1.27 14.47
CA PRO A 168 -8.03 0.92 13.35
C PRO A 168 -8.73 -0.03 12.38
N VAL A 169 -8.48 0.18 11.08
CA VAL A 169 -8.65 -0.80 10.03
C VAL A 169 -7.26 -1.07 9.46
N ILE A 170 -6.75 -2.27 9.69
CA ILE A 170 -5.39 -2.66 9.33
C ILE A 170 -5.46 -3.54 8.09
N PHE A 171 -4.93 -3.06 6.98
CA PHE A 171 -4.86 -3.81 5.73
C PHE A 171 -3.43 -4.31 5.48
N ARG A 172 -3.25 -5.63 5.36
CA ARG A 172 -2.01 -6.25 4.88
C ARG A 172 -2.07 -6.33 3.36
N PHE A 173 -1.44 -5.35 2.70
CA PHE A 173 -1.41 -5.32 1.24
C PHE A 173 -0.50 -6.42 0.70
N PHE A 174 -1.03 -7.17 -0.27
CA PHE A 174 -0.25 -8.01 -1.17
C PHE A 174 0.28 -7.13 -2.32
N ASN A 175 0.28 -7.59 -3.56
CA ASN A 175 0.93 -6.83 -4.63
C ASN A 175 -0.04 -5.81 -5.25
N ILE A 176 -0.18 -4.65 -4.63
CA ILE A 176 -0.98 -3.55 -5.19
C ILE A 176 -0.26 -2.97 -6.40
N PHE A 177 -0.98 -2.74 -7.51
CA PHE A 177 -0.44 -2.15 -8.73
C PHE A 177 -1.39 -1.16 -9.38
N GLY A 178 -0.86 -0.27 -10.22
CA GLY A 178 -1.65 0.69 -10.99
C GLY A 178 -0.85 1.93 -11.42
N PRO A 179 -1.51 2.90 -12.07
CA PRO A 179 -0.90 4.16 -12.48
C PRO A 179 -0.23 4.90 -11.31
N ARG A 180 0.73 5.76 -11.59
CA ARG A 180 1.54 6.53 -10.61
C ARG A 180 2.46 5.69 -9.72
N GLN A 181 2.51 4.35 -9.89
CA GLN A 181 3.55 3.55 -9.25
C GLN A 181 4.88 3.84 -9.93
N ASP A 182 5.88 4.33 -9.19
CA ASP A 182 7.16 4.76 -9.77
C ASP A 182 7.98 3.54 -10.20
N PRO A 183 8.25 3.35 -11.51
CA PRO A 183 9.05 2.22 -11.99
C PRO A 183 10.55 2.45 -11.83
N SER A 184 10.99 3.69 -11.62
CA SER A 184 12.43 4.06 -11.59
C SER A 184 13.12 3.62 -10.29
N SER A 185 12.37 3.33 -9.24
CA SER A 185 12.93 2.78 -8.02
C SER A 185 13.37 1.33 -8.25
N PRO A 186 14.60 0.94 -7.89
CA PRO A 186 15.05 -0.45 -7.97
C PRO A 186 14.23 -1.39 -7.08
N TYR A 187 13.37 -0.82 -6.26
CA TYR A 187 12.49 -1.50 -5.30
C TYR A 187 11.03 -1.50 -5.72
N SER A 188 10.73 -1.01 -6.92
CA SER A 188 9.36 -1.00 -7.46
C SER A 188 8.82 -2.39 -7.67
N GLY A 189 7.49 -2.52 -7.61
CA GLY A 189 6.83 -3.78 -7.89
C GLY A 189 7.13 -4.28 -9.32
N VAL A 190 7.22 -5.60 -9.47
CA VAL A 190 7.58 -6.25 -10.74
C VAL A 190 6.74 -5.77 -11.93
N ILE A 191 5.45 -5.49 -11.72
CA ILE A 191 4.55 -4.99 -12.78
C ILE A 191 5.04 -3.66 -13.34
N SER A 192 5.33 -2.67 -12.49
CA SER A 192 5.73 -1.33 -12.95
C SER A 192 7.08 -1.36 -13.68
N ILE A 193 8.03 -2.17 -13.19
CA ILE A 193 9.32 -2.36 -13.84
C ILE A 193 9.15 -3.00 -15.22
N PHE A 194 8.38 -4.09 -15.31
CA PHE A 194 8.16 -4.80 -16.58
C PHE A 194 7.39 -3.93 -17.59
N ALA A 195 6.37 -3.22 -17.13
CA ALA A 195 5.58 -2.31 -17.96
C ALA A 195 6.44 -1.19 -18.56
N GLU A 196 7.25 -0.52 -17.73
CA GLU A 196 8.15 0.54 -18.19
C GLU A 196 9.18 0.02 -19.20
N ARG A 197 9.84 -1.09 -18.90
CA ARG A 197 10.85 -1.67 -19.79
C ARG A 197 10.23 -2.06 -21.11
N LEU A 198 9.05 -2.66 -21.10
CA LEU A 198 8.37 -3.06 -22.33
C LEU A 198 7.90 -1.86 -23.17
N GLN A 199 7.39 -0.79 -22.53
CA GLN A 199 7.04 0.46 -23.23
C GLN A 199 8.24 1.07 -23.93
N ASN A 200 9.39 1.08 -23.25
CA ASN A 200 10.63 1.69 -23.77
C ASN A 200 11.45 0.73 -24.66
N GLY A 201 10.95 -0.48 -24.94
CA GLY A 201 11.68 -1.48 -25.76
C GLY A 201 12.96 -1.99 -25.10
N LEU A 202 13.05 -1.92 -23.78
CA LEU A 202 14.21 -2.36 -23.01
C LEU A 202 14.10 -3.84 -22.65
N PRO A 203 15.21 -4.59 -22.55
CA PRO A 203 15.21 -5.99 -22.15
C PRO A 203 14.73 -6.14 -20.71
N ILE A 204 13.98 -7.20 -20.44
CA ILE A 204 13.45 -7.54 -19.11
C ILE A 204 14.31 -8.66 -18.51
N SER A 205 14.80 -8.46 -17.29
CA SER A 205 15.48 -9.50 -16.51
C SER A 205 14.51 -10.16 -15.55
N VAL A 206 14.38 -11.48 -15.64
CA VAL A 206 13.61 -12.33 -14.73
C VAL A 206 14.60 -13.11 -13.87
N PHE A 207 14.49 -12.97 -12.55
CA PHE A 207 15.30 -13.76 -11.62
C PHE A 207 14.58 -15.08 -11.33
N GLY A 208 15.27 -16.20 -11.52
CA GLY A 208 14.68 -17.55 -11.49
C GLY A 208 14.10 -17.96 -12.85
N ASP A 209 13.17 -18.90 -12.81
CA ASP A 209 12.50 -19.50 -13.98
C ASP A 209 11.24 -18.73 -14.44
N GLY A 210 10.84 -17.71 -13.70
CA GLY A 210 9.62 -16.95 -13.97
C GLY A 210 8.33 -17.62 -13.47
N GLU A 211 8.42 -18.78 -12.83
CA GLU A 211 7.25 -19.51 -12.28
C GLU A 211 6.89 -19.05 -10.85
N GLN A 212 7.63 -18.13 -10.26
CA GLN A 212 7.25 -17.51 -9.01
C GLN A 212 5.95 -16.71 -9.18
N THR A 213 5.01 -16.93 -8.26
CA THR A 213 3.66 -16.37 -8.36
C THR A 213 3.40 -15.23 -7.38
N ARG A 214 2.56 -14.30 -7.79
CA ARG A 214 2.09 -13.18 -6.95
C ARG A 214 0.57 -13.03 -7.08
N ASP A 215 -0.03 -12.51 -6.03
CA ASP A 215 -1.43 -12.11 -5.98
C ASP A 215 -1.49 -10.59 -6.24
N PHE A 216 -1.89 -10.20 -7.45
CA PHE A 216 -1.93 -8.81 -7.89
C PHE A 216 -3.29 -8.18 -7.64
N PHE A 217 -3.31 -7.00 -7.04
CA PHE A 217 -4.52 -6.27 -6.68
C PHE A 217 -4.50 -4.85 -7.27
N TYR A 218 -5.48 -4.52 -8.10
CA TYR A 218 -5.52 -3.22 -8.77
C TYR A 218 -5.84 -2.09 -7.80
N VAL A 219 -5.13 -0.97 -7.91
CA VAL A 219 -5.28 0.19 -7.02
C VAL A 219 -6.71 0.75 -7.00
N GLY A 220 -7.40 0.76 -8.13
CA GLY A 220 -8.80 1.24 -8.21
C GLY A 220 -9.76 0.42 -7.33
N ASP A 221 -9.53 -0.89 -7.17
CA ASP A 221 -10.32 -1.72 -6.27
C ASP A 221 -9.92 -1.51 -4.81
N LEU A 222 -8.62 -1.26 -4.53
CA LEU A 222 -8.18 -0.86 -3.21
C LEU A 222 -8.85 0.44 -2.75
N LEU A 223 -9.01 1.43 -3.64
CA LEU A 223 -9.69 2.69 -3.29
C LEU A 223 -11.11 2.44 -2.81
N LYS A 224 -11.86 1.50 -3.43
CA LYS A 224 -13.21 1.14 -2.97
C LYS A 224 -13.19 0.62 -1.54
N LEU A 225 -12.19 -0.21 -1.19
CA LEU A 225 -12.02 -0.73 0.18
C LEU A 225 -11.65 0.38 1.17
N LEU A 226 -10.75 1.29 0.80
CA LEU A 226 -10.34 2.41 1.65
C LEU A 226 -11.52 3.36 1.93
N LEU A 227 -12.35 3.65 0.92
CA LEU A 227 -13.56 4.48 1.09
C LEU A 227 -14.60 3.79 1.99
N GLN A 228 -14.83 2.48 1.81
CA GLN A 228 -15.70 1.71 2.69
C GLN A 228 -15.16 1.70 4.14
N ALA A 229 -13.85 1.55 4.33
CA ALA A 229 -13.21 1.56 5.64
C ALA A 229 -13.35 2.91 6.35
N LEU A 230 -13.31 4.02 5.61
CA LEU A 230 -13.52 5.37 6.16
C LEU A 230 -14.96 5.59 6.64
N SER A 231 -15.95 5.03 5.93
CA SER A 231 -17.37 5.19 6.25
C SER A 231 -17.92 4.16 7.24
N ARG A 232 -17.11 3.20 7.70
CA ARG A 232 -17.54 2.16 8.64
C ARG A 232 -17.88 2.72 10.00
N GLU A 233 -18.95 2.23 10.60
CA GLU A 233 -19.33 2.58 11.97
C GLU A 233 -18.63 1.71 13.02
N ASN A 234 -18.34 0.45 12.67
CA ASN A 234 -17.78 -0.52 13.62
C ASN A 234 -16.27 -0.72 13.42
N ALA A 235 -15.56 -0.86 14.55
CA ALA A 235 -14.17 -1.29 14.55
C ALA A 235 -14.03 -2.73 14.02
N ILE A 236 -12.89 -3.06 13.43
CA ILE A 236 -12.50 -4.40 13.04
C ILE A 236 -11.34 -4.84 13.93
N GLU A 237 -11.46 -5.98 14.56
CA GLU A 237 -10.39 -6.56 15.35
C GLU A 237 -9.39 -7.28 14.45
N GLY A 238 -8.10 -7.00 14.64
CA GLY A 238 -7.01 -7.59 13.87
C GLY A 238 -6.86 -7.03 12.45
N ALA A 239 -5.94 -7.61 11.71
CA ALA A 239 -5.62 -7.20 10.35
C ALA A 239 -6.46 -7.96 9.31
N ILE A 240 -6.48 -7.45 8.08
CA ILE A 240 -7.19 -8.02 6.93
C ILE A 240 -6.23 -8.08 5.74
N ASN A 241 -6.12 -9.25 5.13
CA ASN A 241 -5.36 -9.43 3.90
C ASN A 241 -6.07 -8.78 2.71
N VAL A 242 -5.34 -8.01 1.91
CA VAL A 242 -5.85 -7.42 0.67
C VAL A 242 -5.19 -8.10 -0.52
N GLY A 243 -5.90 -9.03 -1.11
CA GLY A 243 -5.55 -9.81 -2.29
C GLY A 243 -6.80 -10.44 -2.90
N LEU A 244 -6.67 -11.07 -4.05
CA LEU A 244 -7.77 -11.68 -4.79
C LEU A 244 -7.89 -13.19 -4.56
N ASN A 245 -7.00 -13.79 -3.78
CA ASN A 245 -6.85 -15.24 -3.69
C ASN A 245 -6.53 -15.88 -5.07
N GLN A 246 -5.79 -15.14 -5.89
CA GLN A 246 -5.37 -15.57 -7.22
C GLN A 246 -3.86 -15.55 -7.33
N THR A 247 -3.33 -16.39 -8.21
CA THR A 247 -1.90 -16.43 -8.49
C THR A 247 -1.65 -16.14 -9.96
N THR A 248 -0.65 -15.30 -10.21
CA THR A 248 -0.13 -15.04 -11.55
C THR A 248 1.39 -15.21 -11.51
N SER A 249 1.93 -16.05 -12.37
CA SER A 249 3.39 -16.21 -12.53
C SER A 249 3.99 -14.98 -13.24
N LEU A 250 5.30 -14.78 -13.11
CA LEU A 250 5.96 -13.72 -13.86
C LEU A 250 5.93 -13.96 -15.37
N ASN A 251 5.91 -15.20 -15.80
CA ASN A 251 5.78 -15.57 -17.21
C ASN A 251 4.37 -15.22 -17.75
N GLU A 252 3.31 -15.52 -16.99
CA GLU A 252 1.94 -15.11 -17.33
C GLU A 252 1.80 -13.58 -17.35
N LEU A 253 2.40 -12.87 -16.38
CA LEU A 253 2.42 -11.42 -16.35
C LEU A 253 3.10 -10.83 -17.59
N LEU A 254 4.25 -11.37 -17.99
CA LEU A 254 4.96 -10.95 -19.20
C LEU A 254 4.12 -11.16 -20.46
N SER A 255 3.42 -12.30 -20.58
CA SER A 255 2.52 -12.57 -21.66
C SER A 255 1.36 -11.56 -21.71
N ALA A 256 0.72 -11.30 -20.57
CA ALA A 256 -0.37 -10.34 -20.46
C ALA A 256 0.07 -8.91 -20.82
N LEU A 257 1.26 -8.49 -20.38
CA LEU A 257 1.83 -7.18 -20.74
C LEU A 257 2.16 -7.11 -22.24
N ALA A 258 2.72 -8.18 -22.82
CA ALA A 258 3.01 -8.24 -24.25
C ALA A 258 1.74 -8.08 -25.10
N ASP A 259 0.64 -8.73 -24.69
CA ASP A 259 -0.67 -8.61 -25.34
C ASP A 259 -1.22 -7.18 -25.27
N VAL A 260 -1.12 -6.53 -24.07
CA VAL A 260 -1.58 -5.15 -23.89
C VAL A 260 -0.74 -4.16 -24.70
N VAL A 261 0.57 -4.33 -24.75
CA VAL A 261 1.47 -3.40 -25.48
C VAL A 261 1.50 -3.69 -26.97
N GLY A 262 1.21 -4.93 -27.37
CA GLY A 262 1.34 -5.39 -28.77
C GLY A 262 2.80 -5.63 -29.19
N LYS A 263 3.70 -5.85 -28.24
CA LYS A 263 5.13 -6.10 -28.47
C LYS A 263 5.62 -7.26 -27.60
N LYS A 264 6.47 -8.11 -28.16
CA LYS A 264 7.14 -9.15 -27.38
C LYS A 264 8.36 -8.58 -26.66
N PRO A 265 8.50 -8.81 -25.35
CA PRO A 265 9.70 -8.39 -24.62
C PRO A 265 10.92 -9.26 -24.98
N GLY A 266 12.10 -8.67 -25.02
CA GLY A 266 13.35 -9.41 -24.88
C GLY A 266 13.52 -9.80 -23.41
N VAL A 267 13.42 -11.10 -23.09
CA VAL A 267 13.52 -11.61 -21.71
C VAL A 267 14.84 -12.32 -21.51
N THR A 268 15.51 -12.03 -20.40
CA THR A 268 16.72 -12.74 -19.95
C THR A 268 16.46 -13.32 -18.56
N TYR A 269 16.59 -14.62 -18.41
CA TYR A 269 16.50 -15.30 -17.12
C TYR A 269 17.84 -15.30 -16.42
N GLN A 270 17.85 -14.97 -15.13
CA GLN A 270 19.05 -14.89 -14.29
C GLN A 270 18.91 -15.84 -13.09
N ALA A 271 19.99 -16.04 -12.36
CA ALA A 271 19.96 -16.84 -11.14
C ALA A 271 18.92 -16.30 -10.14
N PRO A 272 18.20 -17.19 -9.42
CA PRO A 272 17.24 -16.76 -8.39
C PRO A 272 17.89 -15.88 -7.34
N ARG A 273 17.16 -14.90 -6.82
CA ARG A 273 17.61 -14.11 -5.69
C ARG A 273 17.47 -14.89 -4.38
N SER A 274 18.47 -14.81 -3.53
CA SER A 274 18.39 -15.41 -2.20
C SER A 274 17.28 -14.76 -1.38
N GLY A 275 16.42 -15.58 -0.76
CA GLY A 275 15.32 -15.09 0.08
C GLY A 275 14.08 -14.60 -0.69
N ASP A 276 14.03 -14.77 -2.02
CA ASP A 276 12.81 -14.44 -2.78
C ASP A 276 11.70 -15.46 -2.49
N ILE A 277 10.51 -14.95 -2.16
CA ILE A 277 9.32 -15.78 -1.91
C ILE A 277 8.87 -16.38 -3.24
N LYS A 278 8.79 -17.70 -3.34
CA LYS A 278 8.41 -18.37 -4.57
C LYS A 278 6.93 -18.21 -4.89
N HIS A 279 6.06 -18.42 -3.91
CA HIS A 279 4.61 -18.33 -4.08
C HIS A 279 3.99 -17.43 -3.01
N SER A 280 3.14 -16.49 -3.42
CA SER A 280 2.44 -15.58 -2.52
C SER A 280 1.00 -15.42 -3.01
N ARG A 281 0.04 -15.89 -2.17
CA ARG A 281 -1.40 -15.82 -2.43
C ARG A 281 -2.12 -15.49 -1.13
N ALA A 282 -2.97 -14.46 -1.14
CA ALA A 282 -3.81 -14.11 0.00
C ALA A 282 -5.04 -15.02 0.11
N SER A 283 -5.43 -15.44 1.29
CA SER A 283 -6.84 -15.70 1.54
C SER A 283 -7.56 -14.36 1.67
N ASN A 284 -8.63 -14.17 0.92
CA ASN A 284 -9.47 -12.97 0.97
C ASN A 284 -10.80 -13.20 1.69
N GLN A 285 -10.93 -14.31 2.39
CA GLN A 285 -12.19 -14.65 3.09
C GLN A 285 -12.58 -13.55 4.06
N ARG A 286 -11.68 -13.15 4.95
CA ARG A 286 -11.93 -12.10 5.93
C ARG A 286 -12.19 -10.73 5.30
N LEU A 287 -11.56 -10.44 4.17
CA LEU A 287 -11.85 -9.23 3.39
C LEU A 287 -13.31 -9.20 2.96
N LEU A 288 -13.82 -10.30 2.39
CA LEU A 288 -15.18 -10.40 1.87
C LEU A 288 -16.24 -10.48 2.98
N GLU A 289 -15.89 -10.90 4.20
CA GLU A 289 -16.76 -10.84 5.38
C GLU A 289 -17.01 -9.40 5.84
N HIS A 290 -16.06 -8.50 5.59
CA HIS A 290 -16.13 -7.13 6.09
C HIS A 290 -16.35 -6.06 5.03
N PHE A 291 -16.03 -6.33 3.77
CA PHE A 291 -16.07 -5.38 2.67
C PHE A 291 -16.69 -5.97 1.41
N SER A 292 -17.37 -5.13 0.65
CA SER A 292 -17.84 -5.50 -0.69
C SER A 292 -16.72 -5.29 -1.72
N LEU A 293 -16.43 -6.35 -2.46
CA LEU A 293 -15.49 -6.33 -3.58
C LEU A 293 -16.17 -6.95 -4.79
N ASP A 294 -17.18 -6.24 -5.32
CA ASP A 294 -17.93 -6.70 -6.48
C ASP A 294 -17.10 -6.55 -7.75
N ALA A 295 -17.00 -7.62 -8.52
CA ALA A 295 -16.32 -7.67 -9.81
C ALA A 295 -14.92 -6.99 -9.79
N PRO A 296 -13.94 -7.55 -9.05
CA PRO A 296 -12.60 -6.98 -9.02
C PRO A 296 -12.00 -6.88 -10.43
N THR A 297 -11.23 -5.83 -10.66
CA THR A 297 -10.63 -5.54 -11.96
C THR A 297 -9.74 -6.69 -12.42
N PRO A 298 -10.03 -7.36 -13.57
CA PRO A 298 -9.15 -8.39 -14.09
C PRO A 298 -7.74 -7.87 -14.36
N LEU A 299 -6.71 -8.71 -14.18
CA LEU A 299 -5.31 -8.32 -14.36
C LEU A 299 -5.08 -7.59 -15.69
N LYS A 300 -5.56 -8.14 -16.81
CA LYS A 300 -5.40 -7.53 -18.15
C LYS A 300 -5.97 -6.11 -18.18
N ARG A 301 -7.18 -5.90 -17.63
CA ARG A 301 -7.79 -4.56 -17.57
C ARG A 301 -6.99 -3.60 -16.68
N GLY A 302 -6.49 -4.06 -15.53
CA GLY A 302 -5.60 -3.27 -14.66
C GLY A 302 -4.30 -2.88 -15.37
N LEU A 303 -3.74 -3.77 -16.20
CA LEU A 303 -2.55 -3.49 -17.02
C LEU A 303 -2.85 -2.49 -18.13
N GLU A 304 -3.99 -2.58 -18.80
CA GLU A 304 -4.44 -1.57 -19.78
C GLU A 304 -4.51 -0.17 -19.13
N LEU A 305 -5.14 -0.07 -17.96
CA LEU A 305 -5.25 1.19 -17.22
C LEU A 305 -3.88 1.70 -16.76
N LEU A 306 -2.97 0.83 -16.31
CA LEU A 306 -1.60 1.18 -15.98
C LEU A 306 -0.85 1.79 -17.17
N MET A 307 -1.11 1.28 -18.37
CA MET A 307 -0.48 1.68 -19.64
C MET A 307 -1.16 2.89 -20.30
N GLY A 308 -2.24 3.43 -19.70
CA GLY A 308 -3.03 4.55 -20.28
C GLY A 308 -3.86 4.16 -21.49
N ARG A 309 -4.37 2.92 -21.52
CA ARG A 309 -5.14 2.35 -22.63
C ARG A 309 -6.58 1.99 -22.24
#